data_995af582bb0774929fbded1fc5fc2c1d
#
_entry.id   995af582bb0774929fbded1fc5fc2c1d
#
_cell.length_a   1.000
_cell.length_b   1.000
_cell.length_c   1.000
_cell.angle_alpha   90.00
_cell.angle_beta   90.00
_cell.angle_gamma   90.00
#
_symmetry.space_group_name_H-M   'P 1'
#
loop_
_entity.id
_entity.type
_entity.pdbx_description
1 polymer ?
#
loop_
_entity_poly.entity_id
_entity_poly.type
_entity_poly.pdbx_seq_one_letter_code
_entity_poly.pdbx_strand_id
1 'polypeptide(L)'
;FSTLSVWLSKAGIERSTITLFSWAGFAYAFKYLWSPIIDKFSLPIFKKFGHRRSWLLLVQLLIILSLILTSFTDPQKNLYTTAIFIVFLAFFSASQDIIIDAFRIESVSQSKQGYLSSMYIAGYRIGMLVSGAGSLWLASYFGSENYDQIVWQKVYCIMALFMSVGIFANLTSD
;
A
#
# COMPACT_ATOMS: atom_id res chain seq x y z
N PHE A 1 -1.65 8.85 1.27
CA PHE A 1 -1.97 10.01 0.41
C PHE A 1 -1.12 11.25 0.76
N SER A 2 -0.75 11.49 2.02
CA SER A 2 0.06 12.67 2.39
C SER A 2 1.38 12.75 1.61
N THR A 3 2.13 11.67 1.54
CA THR A 3 3.39 11.59 0.78
C THR A 3 3.19 11.86 -0.70
N LEU A 4 2.14 11.27 -1.29
CA LEU A 4 1.78 11.48 -2.69
C LEU A 4 1.44 12.94 -2.97
N SER A 5 0.62 13.56 -2.12
CA SER A 5 0.24 14.97 -2.29
C SER A 5 1.44 15.92 -2.22
N VAL A 6 2.40 15.64 -1.32
CA VAL A 6 3.65 16.42 -1.23
C VAL A 6 4.51 16.20 -2.47
N TRP A 7 4.64 14.96 -2.96
CA TRP A 7 5.38 14.66 -4.18
C TRP A 7 4.81 15.42 -5.39
N LEU A 8 3.50 15.31 -5.63
CA LEU A 8 2.81 15.98 -6.73
C LEU A 8 2.90 17.52 -6.60
N SER A 9 2.78 18.05 -5.38
CA SER A 9 2.91 19.48 -5.12
C SER A 9 4.32 19.98 -5.41
N LYS A 10 5.36 19.24 -5.02
CA LYS A 10 6.76 19.56 -5.35
C LYS A 10 7.04 19.43 -6.85
N ALA A 11 6.37 18.51 -7.53
CA ALA A 11 6.42 18.39 -8.99
C ALA A 11 5.68 19.54 -9.72
N GLY A 12 5.10 20.49 -9.01
CA GLY A 12 4.40 21.63 -9.61
C GLY A 12 3.02 21.30 -10.16
N ILE A 13 2.44 20.17 -9.77
CA ILE A 13 1.10 19.78 -10.20
C ILE A 13 0.06 20.64 -9.50
N GLU A 14 -0.93 21.08 -10.25
CA GLU A 14 -2.00 21.96 -9.75
C GLU A 14 -2.82 21.29 -8.65
N ARG A 15 -3.21 22.06 -7.61
CA ARG A 15 -3.94 21.54 -6.45
C ARG A 15 -5.26 20.86 -6.81
N SER A 16 -5.98 21.36 -7.81
CA SER A 16 -7.19 20.75 -8.36
C SER A 16 -6.93 19.32 -8.82
N THR A 17 -5.85 19.12 -9.56
CA THR A 17 -5.41 17.81 -10.05
C THR A 17 -4.96 16.88 -8.91
N ILE A 18 -4.21 17.40 -7.93
CA ILE A 18 -3.82 16.62 -6.73
C ILE A 18 -5.07 16.12 -5.99
N THR A 19 -6.11 16.92 -5.90
CA THR A 19 -7.38 16.52 -5.29
C THR A 19 -8.04 15.35 -6.04
N LEU A 20 -7.93 15.30 -7.37
CA LEU A 20 -8.44 14.16 -8.16
C LEU A 20 -7.74 12.84 -7.81
N PHE A 21 -6.47 12.86 -7.44
CA PHE A 21 -5.77 11.66 -6.97
C PHE A 21 -6.35 11.09 -5.67
N SER A 22 -7.04 11.91 -4.86
CA SER A 22 -7.76 11.43 -3.67
C SER A 22 -8.89 10.47 -4.03
N TRP A 23 -9.38 10.49 -5.28
CA TRP A 23 -10.37 9.54 -5.78
C TRP A 23 -9.85 8.11 -5.85
N ALA A 24 -8.52 7.90 -5.89
CA ALA A 24 -7.97 6.56 -5.69
C ALA A 24 -8.39 5.94 -4.34
N GLY A 25 -8.73 6.78 -3.35
CA GLY A 25 -9.31 6.33 -2.08
C GLY A 25 -10.68 5.68 -2.21
N PHE A 26 -11.41 5.86 -3.31
CA PHE A 26 -12.66 5.14 -3.57
C PHE A 26 -12.47 3.62 -3.63
N ALA A 27 -11.27 3.13 -3.95
CA ALA A 27 -10.97 1.71 -3.84
C ALA A 27 -11.27 1.18 -2.43
N TYR A 28 -10.98 1.94 -1.39
CA TYR A 28 -11.30 1.56 -0.01
C TYR A 28 -12.80 1.63 0.31
N ALA A 29 -13.52 2.59 -0.26
CA ALA A 29 -14.96 2.73 -0.05
C ALA A 29 -15.73 1.59 -0.75
N PHE A 30 -15.28 1.15 -1.92
CA PHE A 30 -15.94 0.14 -2.73
C PHE A 30 -15.34 -1.27 -2.59
N LYS A 31 -14.39 -1.48 -1.67
CA LYS A 31 -13.70 -2.77 -1.48
C LYS A 31 -14.65 -3.97 -1.27
N TYR A 32 -15.86 -3.74 -0.76
CA TYR A 32 -16.88 -4.78 -0.57
C TYR A 32 -17.38 -5.40 -1.88
N LEU A 33 -17.24 -4.71 -3.02
CA LEU A 33 -17.71 -5.21 -4.31
C LEU A 33 -16.90 -6.42 -4.80
N TRP A 34 -15.60 -6.47 -4.53
CA TRP A 34 -14.73 -7.59 -4.94
C TRP A 34 -14.31 -8.50 -3.78
N SER A 35 -14.67 -8.17 -2.55
CA SER A 35 -14.44 -9.03 -1.39
C SER A 35 -14.98 -10.47 -1.61
N PRO A 36 -16.20 -10.69 -2.17
CA PRO A 36 -16.69 -12.04 -2.42
C PRO A 36 -15.84 -12.84 -3.42
N ILE A 37 -15.15 -12.16 -4.32
CA ILE A 37 -14.25 -12.82 -5.28
C ILE A 37 -13.03 -13.37 -4.53
N ILE A 38 -12.42 -12.56 -3.67
CA ILE A 38 -11.29 -12.96 -2.83
C ILE A 38 -11.68 -14.12 -1.90
N ASP A 39 -12.89 -14.09 -1.36
CA ASP A 39 -13.39 -15.12 -0.44
C ASP A 39 -13.67 -16.47 -1.13
N LYS A 40 -14.18 -16.41 -2.35
CA LYS A 40 -14.62 -17.60 -3.08
C LYS A 40 -13.49 -18.32 -3.83
N PHE A 41 -12.54 -17.56 -4.40
CA PHE A 41 -11.51 -18.15 -5.26
C PHE A 41 -10.24 -18.47 -4.50
N SER A 42 -9.84 -19.75 -4.48
CA SER A 42 -8.54 -20.18 -3.96
C SER A 42 -7.46 -20.08 -5.04
N LEU A 43 -6.30 -19.53 -4.68
CA LEU A 43 -5.17 -19.42 -5.59
C LEU A 43 -4.41 -20.75 -5.68
N PRO A 44 -4.31 -21.38 -6.87
CA PRO A 44 -3.62 -22.68 -7.02
C PRO A 44 -2.11 -22.57 -6.83
N ILE A 45 -1.52 -21.41 -7.09
CA ILE A 45 -0.06 -21.19 -7.11
C ILE A 45 0.56 -21.29 -5.70
N PHE A 46 -0.16 -20.86 -4.67
CA PHE A 46 0.33 -20.82 -3.28
C PHE A 46 -0.44 -21.75 -2.33
N LYS A 47 -0.99 -22.85 -2.82
CA LYS A 47 -1.83 -23.77 -2.03
C LYS A 47 -1.23 -24.23 -0.70
N LYS A 48 0.11 -24.29 -0.60
CA LYS A 48 0.83 -24.70 0.63
C LYS A 48 0.63 -23.74 1.81
N PHE A 49 0.31 -22.50 1.56
CA PHE A 49 0.18 -21.47 2.60
C PHE A 49 -1.26 -21.26 3.10
N GLY A 50 -2.22 -21.99 2.53
CA GLY A 50 -3.64 -21.79 2.84
C GLY A 50 -4.28 -20.64 2.05
N HIS A 51 -5.61 -20.52 2.12
CA HIS A 51 -6.38 -19.61 1.27
C HIS A 51 -6.04 -18.12 1.51
N ARG A 52 -6.12 -17.64 2.75
CA ARG A 52 -5.92 -16.22 3.09
C ARG A 52 -4.47 -15.77 2.88
N ARG A 53 -3.52 -16.58 3.33
CA ARG A 53 -2.09 -16.26 3.20
C ARG A 53 -1.63 -16.22 1.74
N SER A 54 -2.21 -17.09 0.88
CA SER A 54 -1.92 -17.09 -0.56
C SER A 54 -2.36 -15.80 -1.23
N TRP A 55 -3.57 -15.33 -0.94
CA TRP A 55 -4.06 -14.05 -1.42
C TRP A 55 -3.25 -12.87 -0.87
N LEU A 56 -2.88 -12.92 0.42
CA LEU A 56 -2.06 -11.90 1.05
C LEU A 56 -0.69 -11.77 0.38
N LEU A 57 -0.01 -12.91 0.10
CA LEU A 57 1.27 -12.92 -0.62
C LEU A 57 1.15 -12.32 -2.02
N LEU A 58 0.12 -12.72 -2.79
CA LEU A 58 -0.10 -12.19 -4.13
C LEU A 58 -0.27 -10.67 -4.10
N VAL A 59 -1.14 -10.19 -3.22
CA VAL A 59 -1.47 -8.76 -3.14
C VAL A 59 -0.27 -7.95 -2.63
N GLN A 60 0.51 -8.46 -1.67
CA GLN A 60 1.74 -7.83 -1.21
C GLN A 60 2.78 -7.68 -2.32
N LEU A 61 2.95 -8.71 -3.17
CA LEU A 61 3.82 -8.65 -4.35
C LEU A 61 3.33 -7.60 -5.36
N LEU A 62 2.01 -7.52 -5.59
CA LEU A 62 1.41 -6.53 -6.50
C LEU A 62 1.54 -5.10 -5.95
N ILE A 63 1.49 -4.89 -4.64
CA ILE A 63 1.77 -3.60 -4.00
C ILE A 63 3.23 -3.21 -4.21
N ILE A 64 4.18 -4.12 -3.96
CA ILE A 64 5.61 -3.87 -4.18
C ILE A 64 5.85 -3.51 -5.65
N LEU A 65 5.29 -4.28 -6.57
CA LEU A 65 5.40 -3.99 -8.00
C LEU A 65 4.83 -2.61 -8.35
N SER A 66 3.64 -2.27 -7.81
CA SER A 66 3.03 -0.96 -8.04
C SER A 66 3.85 0.19 -7.47
N LEU A 67 4.48 0.02 -6.28
CA LEU A 67 5.40 1.00 -5.70
C LEU A 67 6.63 1.20 -6.57
N ILE A 68 7.23 0.11 -7.05
CA ILE A 68 8.39 0.16 -7.94
C ILE A 68 8.01 0.84 -9.26
N LEU A 69 6.90 0.46 -9.90
CA LEU A 69 6.46 1.09 -11.13
C LEU A 69 6.18 2.57 -10.94
N THR A 70 5.52 2.94 -9.84
CA THR A 70 5.30 4.35 -9.48
C THR A 70 6.60 5.11 -9.29
N SER A 71 7.64 4.48 -8.71
CA SER A 71 8.94 5.10 -8.50
C SER A 71 9.65 5.51 -9.80
N PHE A 72 9.41 4.79 -10.90
CA PHE A 72 9.98 5.09 -12.21
C PHE A 72 9.17 6.13 -13.00
N THR A 73 8.00 6.54 -12.53
CA THR A 73 7.22 7.59 -13.18
C THR A 73 7.70 8.98 -12.79
N ASP A 74 7.53 9.92 -13.70
CA ASP A 74 7.74 11.33 -13.45
C ASP A 74 6.42 12.09 -13.68
N PRO A 75 5.78 12.59 -12.62
CA PRO A 75 4.50 13.30 -12.75
C PRO A 75 4.58 14.55 -13.65
N GLN A 76 5.76 15.17 -13.72
CA GLN A 76 5.97 16.33 -14.61
C GLN A 76 5.91 15.95 -16.08
N LYS A 77 6.40 14.76 -16.43
CA LYS A 77 6.44 14.30 -17.85
C LYS A 77 5.19 13.56 -18.25
N ASN A 78 4.67 12.68 -17.37
CA ASN A 78 3.53 11.84 -17.68
C ASN A 78 2.66 11.59 -16.44
N LEU A 79 1.81 12.54 -16.14
CA LEU A 79 0.90 12.47 -15.01
C LEU A 79 -0.11 11.33 -15.14
N TYR A 80 -0.53 11.01 -16.36
CA TYR A 80 -1.50 9.94 -16.62
C TYR A 80 -0.96 8.56 -16.23
N THR A 81 0.27 8.25 -16.61
CA THR A 81 0.93 6.99 -16.22
C THR A 81 1.11 6.90 -14.72
N THR A 82 1.50 8.00 -14.08
CA THR A 82 1.61 8.08 -12.61
C THR A 82 0.25 7.80 -11.96
N ALA A 83 -0.83 8.39 -12.48
CA ALA A 83 -2.18 8.17 -11.96
C ALA A 83 -2.63 6.70 -12.05
N ILE A 84 -2.36 6.03 -13.17
CA ILE A 84 -2.69 4.61 -13.36
C ILE A 84 -2.02 3.75 -12.28
N PHE A 85 -0.70 3.90 -12.06
CA PHE A 85 -0.01 3.10 -11.06
C PHE A 85 -0.45 3.40 -9.63
N ILE A 86 -0.83 4.64 -9.33
CA ILE A 86 -1.41 5.01 -8.04
C ILE A 86 -2.78 4.38 -7.83
N VAL A 87 -3.61 4.31 -8.86
CA VAL A 87 -4.91 3.61 -8.79
C VAL A 87 -4.70 2.11 -8.55
N PHE A 88 -3.75 1.46 -9.25
CA PHE A 88 -3.41 0.06 -8.97
C PHE A 88 -2.89 -0.13 -7.53
N LEU A 89 -2.01 0.76 -7.06
CA LEU A 89 -1.50 0.73 -5.69
C LEU A 89 -2.64 0.82 -4.68
N ALA A 90 -3.58 1.75 -4.88
CA ALA A 90 -4.74 1.90 -4.00
C ALA A 90 -5.67 0.69 -4.03
N PHE A 91 -5.91 0.10 -5.21
CA PHE A 91 -6.73 -1.09 -5.38
C PHE A 91 -6.13 -2.31 -4.67
N PHE A 92 -4.84 -2.57 -4.87
CA PHE A 92 -4.17 -3.69 -4.19
C PHE A 92 -4.05 -3.46 -2.69
N SER A 93 -3.82 -2.23 -2.25
CA SER A 93 -3.78 -1.89 -0.83
C SER A 93 -5.15 -2.08 -0.16
N ALA A 94 -6.26 -1.68 -0.82
CA ALA A 94 -7.61 -1.95 -0.35
C ALA A 94 -7.93 -3.46 -0.31
N SER A 95 -7.43 -4.22 -1.28
CA SER A 95 -7.56 -5.69 -1.32
C SER A 95 -6.77 -6.35 -0.19
N GLN A 96 -5.57 -5.88 0.11
CA GLN A 96 -4.79 -6.35 1.26
C GLN A 96 -5.56 -6.15 2.58
N ASP A 97 -6.19 -5.00 2.74
CA ASP A 97 -6.97 -4.66 3.93
C ASP A 97 -8.14 -5.65 4.15
N ILE A 98 -8.87 -6.02 3.07
CA ILE A 98 -9.92 -7.06 3.13
C ILE A 98 -9.36 -8.39 3.64
N ILE A 99 -8.22 -8.82 3.09
CA ILE A 99 -7.63 -10.12 3.40
C ILE A 99 -7.14 -10.16 4.86
N ILE A 100 -6.50 -9.08 5.32
CA ILE A 100 -6.01 -8.97 6.69
C ILE A 100 -7.17 -8.96 7.68
N ASP A 101 -8.24 -8.22 7.39
CA ASP A 101 -9.44 -8.18 8.24
C ASP A 101 -10.07 -9.57 8.36
N ALA A 102 -10.23 -10.29 7.24
CA ALA A 102 -10.76 -11.64 7.25
C ALA A 102 -9.84 -12.62 7.99
N PHE A 103 -8.52 -12.57 7.72
CA PHE A 103 -7.53 -13.39 8.41
C PHE A 103 -7.54 -13.16 9.93
N ARG A 104 -7.64 -11.91 10.36
CA ARG A 104 -7.72 -11.55 11.77
C ARG A 104 -8.95 -12.15 12.45
N ILE A 105 -10.12 -12.12 11.79
CA ILE A 105 -11.36 -12.67 12.33
C ILE A 105 -11.30 -14.20 12.43
N GLU A 106 -10.72 -14.85 11.43
CA GLU A 106 -10.63 -16.32 11.35
C GLU A 106 -9.55 -16.90 12.27
N SER A 107 -8.50 -16.14 12.60
CA SER A 107 -7.31 -16.65 13.31
C SER A 107 -7.49 -16.85 14.82
N VAL A 108 -8.47 -16.23 15.47
CA VAL A 108 -8.62 -16.27 16.92
C VAL A 108 -10.06 -16.44 17.37
N SER A 109 -10.22 -17.04 18.56
CA SER A 109 -11.52 -17.15 19.23
C SER A 109 -12.09 -15.79 19.59
N GLN A 110 -13.41 -15.70 19.71
CA GLN A 110 -14.15 -14.47 20.00
C GLN A 110 -13.63 -13.71 21.24
N SER A 111 -13.19 -14.45 22.27
CA SER A 111 -12.63 -13.87 23.50
C SER A 111 -11.31 -13.11 23.30
N LYS A 112 -10.53 -13.44 22.26
CA LYS A 112 -9.23 -12.81 21.96
C LYS A 112 -9.30 -11.75 20.88
N GLN A 113 -10.47 -11.53 20.24
CA GLN A 113 -10.65 -10.56 19.15
C GLN A 113 -10.30 -9.12 19.57
N GLY A 114 -10.64 -8.72 20.81
CA GLY A 114 -10.32 -7.40 21.33
C GLY A 114 -8.81 -7.15 21.42
N TYR A 115 -8.06 -8.13 21.93
CA TYR A 115 -6.61 -8.05 22.02
C TYR A 115 -5.96 -7.94 20.62
N LEU A 116 -6.36 -8.82 19.70
CA LEU A 116 -5.82 -8.82 18.34
C LEU A 116 -6.15 -7.52 17.59
N SER A 117 -7.35 -6.97 17.80
CA SER A 117 -7.74 -5.68 17.22
C SER A 117 -6.87 -4.54 17.73
N SER A 118 -6.52 -4.52 19.02
CA SER A 118 -5.64 -3.51 19.59
C SER A 118 -4.24 -3.58 18.99
N MET A 119 -3.69 -4.79 18.83
CA MET A 119 -2.38 -5.00 18.20
C MET A 119 -2.38 -4.58 16.72
N TYR A 120 -3.45 -4.92 16.01
CA TYR A 120 -3.64 -4.49 14.62
C TYR A 120 -3.66 -2.95 14.49
N ILE A 121 -4.43 -2.27 15.34
CA ILE A 121 -4.51 -0.80 15.34
C ILE A 121 -3.15 -0.19 15.67
N ALA A 122 -2.41 -0.74 16.63
CA ALA A 122 -1.07 -0.27 16.97
C ALA A 122 -0.10 -0.42 15.78
N GLY A 123 -0.06 -1.59 15.13
CA GLY A 123 0.74 -1.84 13.94
C GLY A 123 0.36 -0.91 12.77
N TYR A 124 -0.93 -0.70 12.55
CA TYR A 124 -1.43 0.23 11.54
C TYR A 124 -0.96 1.68 11.79
N ARG A 125 -1.00 2.15 13.04
CA ARG A 125 -0.51 3.49 13.42
C ARG A 125 0.98 3.64 13.19
N ILE A 126 1.77 2.64 13.56
CA ILE A 126 3.22 2.63 13.28
C ILE A 126 3.47 2.65 11.77
N GLY A 127 2.76 1.83 11.00
CA GLY A 127 2.84 1.81 9.54
C GLY A 127 2.51 3.17 8.91
N MET A 128 1.48 3.87 9.42
CA MET A 128 1.13 5.22 8.97
C MET A 128 2.24 6.24 9.25
N LEU A 129 2.89 6.17 10.42
CA LEU A 129 4.01 7.07 10.75
C LEU A 129 5.21 6.80 9.85
N VAL A 130 5.57 5.54 9.64
CA VAL A 130 6.69 5.15 8.77
C VAL A 130 6.42 5.55 7.32
N SER A 131 5.23 5.25 6.80
CA SER A 131 4.89 5.55 5.39
C SER A 131 4.64 7.05 5.15
N GLY A 132 4.10 7.77 6.12
CA GLY A 132 3.83 9.20 6.03
C GLY A 132 5.06 10.03 6.40
N ALA A 133 5.36 10.16 7.70
CA ALA A 133 6.45 10.97 8.18
C ALA A 133 7.82 10.44 7.75
N GLY A 134 8.01 9.11 7.78
CA GLY A 134 9.29 8.49 7.38
C GLY A 134 9.63 8.73 5.91
N SER A 135 8.64 8.62 5.00
CA SER A 135 8.88 8.89 3.57
C SER A 135 9.19 10.38 3.29
N LEU A 136 8.54 11.29 4.01
CA LEU A 136 8.81 12.72 3.88
C LEU A 136 10.18 13.09 4.46
N TRP A 137 10.55 12.46 5.57
CA TRP A 137 11.90 12.62 6.14
C TRP A 137 12.98 12.12 5.19
N LEU A 138 12.79 10.94 4.56
CA LEU A 138 13.69 10.43 3.52
C LEU A 138 13.77 11.38 2.33
N ALA A 139 12.64 11.92 1.87
CA ALA A 139 12.62 12.88 0.77
C ALA A 139 13.38 14.17 1.13
N SER A 140 13.29 14.63 2.38
CA SER A 140 14.06 15.76 2.87
C SER A 140 15.56 15.45 3.00
N TYR A 141 15.89 14.25 3.47
CA TYR A 141 17.29 13.81 3.65
C TYR A 141 18.03 13.63 2.32
N PHE A 142 17.37 13.06 1.31
CA PHE A 142 17.97 12.86 -0.02
C PHE A 142 17.80 14.06 -0.95
N GLY A 143 16.87 14.97 -0.65
CA GLY A 143 16.42 16.03 -1.54
C GLY A 143 17.20 17.32 -1.38
N SER A 144 17.25 18.07 -2.48
CA SER A 144 17.52 19.49 -2.49
C SER A 144 16.21 20.28 -2.31
N GLU A 145 16.28 21.62 -2.24
CA GLU A 145 15.08 22.48 -2.19
C GLU A 145 14.22 22.35 -3.45
N ASN A 146 14.81 22.00 -4.58
CA ASN A 146 14.14 21.82 -5.87
C ASN A 146 13.58 20.40 -6.04
N TYR A 147 12.57 20.28 -6.92
CA TYR A 147 12.05 18.98 -7.32
C TYR A 147 13.12 18.13 -8.02
N ASP A 148 13.31 16.91 -7.53
CA ASP A 148 14.17 15.90 -8.14
C ASP A 148 13.47 14.55 -8.15
N GLN A 149 13.20 14.03 -9.34
CA GLN A 149 12.57 12.72 -9.52
C GLN A 149 13.39 11.59 -8.89
N ILE A 150 14.73 11.64 -8.95
CA ILE A 150 15.61 10.59 -8.40
C ILE A 150 15.42 10.45 -6.90
N VAL A 151 15.18 11.55 -6.20
CA VAL A 151 14.88 11.53 -4.76
C VAL A 151 13.60 10.75 -4.49
N TRP A 152 12.53 11.05 -5.21
CA TRP A 152 11.25 10.37 -5.06
C TRP A 152 11.31 8.91 -5.48
N GLN A 153 12.08 8.60 -6.52
CA GLN A 153 12.37 7.22 -6.91
C GLN A 153 12.99 6.43 -5.76
N LYS A 154 14.03 6.98 -5.11
CA LYS A 154 14.67 6.36 -3.94
C LYS A 154 13.66 6.17 -2.79
N VAL A 155 12.84 7.17 -2.49
CA VAL A 155 11.83 7.09 -1.42
C VAL A 155 10.84 5.96 -1.68
N TYR A 156 10.25 5.87 -2.88
CA TYR A 156 9.30 4.82 -3.20
C TYR A 156 9.94 3.43 -3.25
N CYS A 157 11.20 3.30 -3.72
CA CYS A 157 11.94 2.05 -3.65
C CYS A 157 12.20 1.60 -2.20
N ILE A 158 12.55 2.52 -1.30
CA ILE A 158 12.72 2.23 0.12
C ILE A 158 11.38 1.80 0.75
N MET A 159 10.27 2.46 0.39
CA MET A 159 8.94 2.05 0.87
C MET A 159 8.56 0.66 0.35
N ALA A 160 8.93 0.31 -0.88
CA ALA A 160 8.75 -1.04 -1.42
C ALA A 160 9.57 -2.09 -0.63
N LEU A 161 10.79 -1.75 -0.19
CA LEU A 161 11.59 -2.60 0.70
C LEU A 161 10.93 -2.77 2.06
N PHE A 162 10.38 -1.71 2.66
CA PHE A 162 9.63 -1.85 3.92
C PHE A 162 8.41 -2.74 3.77
N MET A 163 7.75 -2.75 2.62
CA MET A 163 6.62 -3.65 2.36
C MET A 163 7.05 -5.13 2.38
N SER A 164 8.31 -5.46 2.05
CA SER A 164 8.82 -6.84 2.11
C SER A 164 8.85 -7.42 3.53
N VAL A 165 8.88 -6.57 4.57
CA VAL A 165 8.72 -6.99 5.97
C VAL A 165 7.35 -7.65 6.18
N GLY A 166 6.30 -7.15 5.52
CA GLY A 166 4.98 -7.76 5.53
C GLY A 166 4.95 -9.14 4.88
N ILE A 167 5.69 -9.34 3.79
CA ILE A 167 5.85 -10.65 3.15
C ILE A 167 6.56 -11.61 4.11
N PHE A 168 7.67 -11.17 4.71
CA PHE A 168 8.41 -11.99 5.67
C PHE A 168 7.52 -12.39 6.86
N ALA A 169 6.78 -11.45 7.43
CA ALA A 169 5.84 -11.74 8.51
C ALA A 169 4.77 -12.75 8.09
N ASN A 170 4.23 -12.64 6.86
CA ASN A 170 3.26 -13.59 6.32
C ASN A 170 3.84 -15.00 6.11
N LEU A 171 5.10 -15.10 5.71
CA LEU A 171 5.78 -16.38 5.49
C LEU A 171 6.16 -17.08 6.82
N THR A 172 6.43 -16.33 7.87
CA THR A 172 6.86 -16.85 9.18
C THR A 172 5.70 -17.04 10.18
N SER A 173 4.50 -16.52 9.87
CA SER A 173 3.31 -16.80 10.70
C SER A 173 2.85 -18.23 10.46
N ASP A 174 2.72 -19.03 11.52
CA ASP A 174 2.15 -20.38 11.50
C ASP A 174 0.62 -20.34 11.38
#